data_245897b62f203fdf39ac87878058ede6
#
_entry.id   245897b62f203fdf39ac87878058ede6
#
_cell.length_a   1.000
_cell.length_b   1.000
_cell.length_c   1.000
_cell.angle_alpha   90.00
_cell.angle_beta   90.00
_cell.angle_gamma   90.00
#
_symmetry.space_group_name_H-M   'P 1'
#
loop_
_entity.id
_entity.type
_entity.pdbx_description
1 polymer ?
#
loop_
_entity_poly.entity_id
_entity_poly.type
_entity_poly.pdbx_seq_one_letter_code
_entity_poly.pdbx_strand_id
1 'polypeptide(L)'
;MITSLKITTALIKRRRPDFEFTLFRDTPVTPLCRPLNKCKLAIVTTGGLYLKTDRPFDPSLKDGDCSYRVLPGDINFENLMISHKWYNHKFIHADLNCLFPIDRMKEYVQKGVIKSLSEEHYSFMGHIYDTVPLMRHAKKVGKRLKDLDVDVAFLTPA
;
A
#
# COMPACT_ATOMS: atom_id res chain seq x y z
N MET A 1 -1.42 22.47 -12.45
CA MET A 1 -1.13 21.01 -12.35
C MET A 1 -0.08 20.54 -13.36
N ILE A 2 -0.18 20.84 -14.67
CA ILE A 2 0.81 20.42 -15.71
C ILE A 2 2.21 20.97 -15.47
N THR A 3 2.36 22.19 -14.96
CA THR A 3 3.66 22.83 -14.69
C THR A 3 4.40 22.14 -13.55
N SER A 4 3.70 21.73 -12.49
CA SER A 4 4.28 20.99 -11.35
C SER A 4 4.83 19.63 -11.80
N LEU A 5 4.09 18.88 -12.62
CA LEU A 5 4.52 17.56 -13.12
C LEU A 5 5.80 17.67 -13.97
N LYS A 6 5.91 18.70 -14.84
CA LYS A 6 7.12 18.94 -15.65
C LYS A 6 8.34 19.24 -14.78
N ILE A 7 8.20 20.07 -13.75
CA ILE A 7 9.28 20.38 -12.81
C ILE A 7 9.73 19.12 -12.05
N THR A 8 8.77 18.36 -11.53
CA THR A 8 9.05 17.10 -10.82
C THR A 8 9.77 16.10 -11.72
N THR A 9 9.31 15.93 -12.96
CA THR A 9 9.97 15.06 -13.95
C THR A 9 11.41 15.51 -14.19
N ALA A 10 11.66 16.81 -14.37
CA ALA A 10 12.99 17.34 -14.62
C ALA A 10 13.95 17.11 -13.43
N LEU A 11 13.45 17.24 -12.20
CA LEU A 11 14.23 16.98 -10.99
C LEU A 11 14.58 15.49 -10.85
N ILE A 12 13.63 14.60 -11.14
CA ILE A 12 13.87 13.14 -11.10
C ILE A 12 14.87 12.75 -12.18
N LYS A 13 14.73 13.27 -13.40
CA LYS A 13 15.62 12.99 -14.55
C LYS A 13 17.08 13.41 -14.32
N ARG A 14 17.36 14.35 -13.42
CA ARG A 14 18.75 14.66 -13.02
C ARG A 14 19.48 13.47 -12.39
N ARG A 15 18.76 12.61 -11.65
CA ARG A 15 19.32 11.42 -10.99
C ARG A 15 19.04 10.14 -11.76
N ARG A 16 18.00 10.15 -12.57
CA ARG A 16 17.51 9.03 -13.37
C ARG A 16 17.11 9.53 -14.75
N PRO A 17 18.07 9.65 -15.71
CA PRO A 17 17.80 10.20 -17.05
C PRO A 17 16.69 9.45 -17.81
N ASP A 18 16.60 8.13 -17.59
CA ASP A 18 15.65 7.23 -18.26
C ASP A 18 14.25 7.22 -17.62
N PHE A 19 14.06 8.01 -16.53
CA PHE A 19 12.78 8.00 -15.82
C PHE A 19 11.67 8.62 -16.66
N GLU A 20 10.56 7.89 -16.79
CA GLU A 20 9.31 8.38 -17.36
C GLU A 20 8.13 7.95 -16.49
N PHE A 21 7.13 8.83 -16.34
CA PHE A 21 5.88 8.43 -15.72
C PHE A 21 5.12 7.47 -16.63
N THR A 22 4.63 6.37 -16.06
CA THR A 22 3.72 5.48 -16.77
C THR A 22 2.40 6.21 -17.01
N LEU A 23 2.04 6.38 -18.27
CA LEU A 23 0.77 6.98 -18.67
C LEU A 23 -0.23 5.87 -18.96
N PHE A 24 -1.30 5.82 -18.20
CA PHE A 24 -2.43 4.93 -18.48
C PHE A 24 -3.45 5.68 -19.33
N ARG A 25 -3.75 5.15 -20.51
CA ARG A 25 -4.80 5.71 -21.40
C ARG A 25 -6.18 5.31 -20.92
N ASP A 26 -6.29 4.09 -20.41
CA ASP A 26 -7.52 3.55 -19.85
C ASP A 26 -7.34 3.39 -18.34
N THR A 27 -8.27 3.99 -17.59
CA THR A 27 -8.33 3.85 -16.14
C THR A 27 -9.59 3.05 -15.79
N PRO A 28 -9.49 1.71 -15.68
CA PRO A 28 -10.67 0.90 -15.37
C PRO A 28 -11.19 1.25 -13.98
N VAL A 29 -12.50 1.46 -13.89
CA VAL A 29 -13.21 1.62 -12.62
C VAL A 29 -13.96 0.32 -12.34
N THR A 30 -13.60 -0.34 -11.26
CA THR A 30 -14.35 -1.53 -10.79
C THR A 30 -15.51 -1.06 -9.91
N PRO A 31 -16.77 -1.25 -10.35
CA PRO A 31 -17.91 -0.87 -9.54
C PRO A 31 -18.00 -1.75 -8.28
N LEU A 32 -18.47 -1.15 -7.19
CA LEU A 32 -18.77 -1.89 -5.98
C LEU A 32 -20.00 -2.77 -6.22
N CYS A 33 -19.85 -4.10 -6.11
CA CYS A 33 -20.90 -5.07 -6.43
C CYS A 33 -22.02 -5.15 -5.38
N ARG A 34 -21.77 -4.60 -4.18
CA ARG A 34 -22.72 -4.63 -3.04
C ARG A 34 -22.51 -3.42 -2.13
N PRO A 35 -23.49 -3.04 -1.29
CA PRO A 35 -23.32 -1.95 -0.32
C PRO A 35 -22.12 -2.19 0.61
N LEU A 36 -21.43 -1.13 1.02
CA LEU A 36 -20.18 -1.20 1.78
C LEU A 36 -20.34 -1.97 3.12
N ASN A 37 -21.50 -1.84 3.76
CA ASN A 37 -21.84 -2.59 4.98
C ASN A 37 -22.05 -4.11 4.76
N LYS A 38 -21.92 -4.59 3.53
CA LYS A 38 -21.88 -6.02 3.18
C LYS A 38 -20.52 -6.45 2.63
N CYS A 39 -19.54 -5.53 2.57
CA CYS A 39 -18.22 -5.78 2.01
C CYS A 39 -17.20 -6.17 3.07
N LYS A 40 -16.31 -7.12 2.72
CA LYS A 40 -15.06 -7.39 3.41
C LYS A 40 -13.98 -6.49 2.82
N LEU A 41 -13.21 -5.80 3.68
CA LEU A 41 -12.18 -4.84 3.27
C LEU A 41 -10.78 -5.31 3.68
N ALA A 42 -9.81 -5.17 2.78
CA ALA A 42 -8.39 -5.28 3.09
C ALA A 42 -7.69 -3.94 2.88
N ILE A 43 -6.65 -3.67 3.68
CA ILE A 43 -5.77 -2.52 3.50
C ILE A 43 -4.52 -2.95 2.75
N VAL A 44 -4.11 -2.14 1.78
CA VAL A 44 -2.85 -2.28 1.05
C VAL A 44 -2.09 -0.97 1.17
N THR A 45 -0.96 -0.97 1.86
CA THR A 45 -0.15 0.23 2.07
C THR A 45 1.16 0.19 1.29
N THR A 46 1.69 1.35 0.91
CA THR A 46 3.05 1.48 0.36
C THR A 46 4.06 1.96 1.41
N GLY A 47 3.68 1.92 2.69
CA GLY A 47 4.47 2.46 3.78
C GLY A 47 5.70 1.66 4.20
N GLY A 48 5.98 0.51 3.58
CA GLY A 48 7.13 -0.33 3.92
C GLY A 48 7.03 -0.96 5.30
N LEU A 49 5.81 -1.28 5.75
CA LEU A 49 5.55 -1.96 7.01
C LEU A 49 5.88 -3.45 6.90
N TYR A 50 6.43 -4.01 7.98
CA TYR A 50 6.72 -5.44 8.09
C TYR A 50 6.67 -5.89 9.55
N LEU A 51 6.44 -7.19 9.79
CA LEU A 51 6.51 -7.76 11.13
C LEU A 51 7.96 -7.84 11.61
N LYS A 52 8.22 -7.69 12.91
CA LYS A 52 9.56 -7.87 13.50
C LYS A 52 10.18 -9.23 13.16
N THR A 53 9.35 -10.25 12.89
CA THR A 53 9.74 -11.60 12.49
C THR A 53 10.02 -11.76 11.01
N ASP A 54 9.61 -10.80 10.20
CA ASP A 54 9.78 -10.84 8.74
C ASP A 54 11.16 -10.31 8.32
N ARG A 55 11.58 -10.70 7.11
CA ARG A 55 12.70 -10.05 6.47
C ARG A 55 12.33 -8.59 6.17
N PRO A 56 13.14 -7.60 6.58
CA PRO A 56 12.93 -6.20 6.19
C PRO A 56 12.89 -6.01 4.69
N PHE A 57 12.24 -4.94 4.22
CA PHE A 57 12.45 -4.49 2.84
C PHE A 57 13.88 -3.95 2.68
N ASP A 58 14.44 -4.12 1.50
CA ASP A 58 15.78 -3.65 1.18
C ASP A 58 15.76 -2.26 0.53
N PRO A 59 16.09 -1.18 1.29
CA PRO A 59 16.09 0.17 0.74
C PRO A 59 17.35 0.48 -0.10
N SER A 60 18.29 -0.45 -0.22
CA SER A 60 19.52 -0.28 -1.01
C SER A 60 19.33 -0.66 -2.48
N LEU A 61 18.27 -1.36 -2.82
CA LEU A 61 17.97 -1.75 -4.20
C LEU A 61 17.75 -0.51 -5.07
N LYS A 62 18.50 -0.43 -6.16
CA LYS A 62 18.52 0.71 -7.07
C LYS A 62 17.14 1.05 -7.64
N ASP A 63 16.33 0.04 -7.93
CA ASP A 63 15.01 0.20 -8.55
C ASP A 63 13.85 0.03 -7.57
N GLY A 64 14.19 -0.11 -6.27
CA GLY A 64 13.25 -0.32 -5.19
C GLY A 64 12.96 -1.80 -4.91
N ASP A 65 12.53 -2.10 -3.69
CA ASP A 65 12.13 -3.46 -3.30
C ASP A 65 10.65 -3.68 -3.66
N CYS A 66 10.41 -4.40 -4.74
CA CYS A 66 9.05 -4.69 -5.23
C CYS A 66 8.33 -5.80 -4.47
N SER A 67 8.99 -6.45 -3.49
CA SER A 67 8.34 -7.49 -2.68
C SER A 67 7.23 -6.91 -1.80
N TYR A 68 6.42 -7.79 -1.20
CA TYR A 68 5.39 -7.37 -0.26
C TYR A 68 5.49 -8.16 1.05
N ARG A 69 4.86 -7.65 2.09
CA ARG A 69 4.65 -8.35 3.37
C ARG A 69 3.17 -8.52 3.63
N VAL A 70 2.83 -9.64 4.27
CA VAL A 70 1.48 -9.92 4.73
C VAL A 70 1.37 -9.42 6.17
N LEU A 71 0.37 -8.62 6.45
CA LEU A 71 0.07 -8.10 7.77
C LEU A 71 -1.20 -8.78 8.28
N PRO A 72 -1.17 -9.51 9.41
CA PRO A 72 -2.37 -10.13 9.98
C PRO A 72 -3.47 -9.12 10.31
N GLY A 73 -4.73 -9.51 10.19
CA GLY A 73 -5.87 -8.64 10.51
C GLY A 73 -6.00 -8.25 11.98
N ASP A 74 -5.47 -9.09 12.87
CA ASP A 74 -5.43 -8.90 14.32
C ASP A 74 -4.11 -8.28 14.83
N ILE A 75 -3.32 -7.70 13.93
CA ILE A 75 -1.98 -7.21 14.23
C ILE A 75 -1.95 -6.18 15.38
N ASN A 76 -0.98 -6.36 16.29
CA ASN A 76 -0.59 -5.33 17.23
C ASN A 76 0.51 -4.46 16.61
N PHE A 77 0.36 -3.15 16.68
CA PHE A 77 1.30 -2.16 16.16
C PHE A 77 2.71 -2.28 16.75
N GLU A 78 2.83 -2.75 17.99
CA GLU A 78 4.12 -3.01 18.63
C GLU A 78 4.97 -4.04 17.89
N ASN A 79 4.35 -4.91 17.09
CA ASN A 79 5.03 -5.94 16.30
C ASN A 79 5.42 -5.45 14.90
N LEU A 80 5.10 -4.19 14.55
CA LEU A 80 5.42 -3.61 13.25
C LEU A 80 6.70 -2.80 13.27
N MET A 81 7.41 -2.88 12.15
CA MET A 81 8.58 -2.09 11.82
C MET A 81 8.38 -1.39 10.48
N ILE A 82 9.18 -0.36 10.20
CA ILE A 82 9.13 0.42 8.97
C ILE A 82 10.51 0.41 8.31
N SER A 83 10.59 0.01 7.03
CA SER A 83 11.82 0.09 6.23
C SER A 83 11.92 1.35 5.36
N HIS A 84 10.82 2.02 5.10
CA HIS A 84 10.77 3.16 4.18
C HIS A 84 11.52 4.38 4.75
N LYS A 85 12.49 4.95 3.99
CA LYS A 85 13.37 6.04 4.45
C LYS A 85 13.01 7.42 3.91
N TRP A 86 12.04 7.53 3.00
CA TRP A 86 11.84 8.72 2.18
C TRP A 86 10.69 9.62 2.63
N TYR A 87 10.07 9.35 3.80
CA TYR A 87 9.10 10.22 4.41
C TYR A 87 9.38 10.44 5.90
N ASN A 88 8.78 11.47 6.48
CA ASN A 88 8.98 11.82 7.89
C ASN A 88 8.19 10.86 8.79
N HIS A 89 8.89 10.07 9.57
CA HIS A 89 8.30 9.09 10.49
C HIS A 89 7.69 9.70 11.75
N LYS A 90 7.89 11.00 12.04
CA LYS A 90 7.44 11.64 13.28
C LYS A 90 5.94 11.42 13.57
N PHE A 91 5.10 11.62 12.56
CA PHE A 91 3.65 11.45 12.72
C PHE A 91 3.25 9.98 12.82
N ILE A 92 3.94 9.10 12.15
CA ILE A 92 3.67 7.66 12.16
C ILE A 92 4.06 7.03 13.49
N HIS A 93 5.15 7.49 14.11
CA HIS A 93 5.51 7.10 15.47
C HIS A 93 4.50 7.60 16.51
N ALA A 94 3.83 8.72 16.25
CA ALA A 94 2.77 9.23 17.11
C ALA A 94 1.45 8.46 16.90
N ASP A 95 1.09 8.15 15.65
CA ASP A 95 -0.11 7.38 15.29
C ASP A 95 0.11 6.63 13.97
N LEU A 96 0.26 5.31 14.05
CA LEU A 96 0.46 4.45 12.89
C LEU A 96 -0.75 4.45 11.94
N ASN A 97 -1.93 4.83 12.43
CA ASN A 97 -3.12 4.95 11.58
C ASN A 97 -2.97 5.99 10.46
N CYS A 98 -2.01 6.92 10.55
CA CYS A 98 -1.66 7.82 9.44
C CYS A 98 -1.17 7.07 8.19
N LEU A 99 -0.61 5.87 8.37
CA LEU A 99 -0.05 5.05 7.31
C LEU A 99 -0.84 3.76 7.06
N PHE A 100 -1.32 3.16 8.15
CA PHE A 100 -2.05 1.90 8.13
C PHE A 100 -3.27 2.00 9.06
N PRO A 101 -4.39 2.56 8.57
CA PRO A 101 -5.53 2.98 9.40
C PRO A 101 -6.40 1.81 9.86
N ILE A 102 -5.79 0.74 10.37
CA ILE A 102 -6.50 -0.49 10.75
C ILE A 102 -7.49 -0.24 11.89
N ASP A 103 -7.15 0.61 12.88
CA ASP A 103 -8.05 0.87 13.99
C ASP A 103 -9.23 1.71 13.55
N ARG A 104 -9.01 2.66 12.62
CA ARG A 104 -10.12 3.45 12.03
C ARG A 104 -11.06 2.53 11.25
N MET A 105 -10.53 1.52 10.54
CA MET A 105 -11.34 0.54 9.83
C MET A 105 -12.09 -0.40 10.78
N LYS A 106 -11.48 -0.79 11.92
CA LYS A 106 -12.17 -1.53 12.98
C LYS A 106 -13.35 -0.75 13.56
N GLU A 107 -13.19 0.56 13.77
CA GLU A 107 -14.30 1.42 14.20
C GLU A 107 -15.44 1.47 13.17
N TYR A 108 -15.14 1.50 11.87
CA TYR A 108 -16.16 1.43 10.83
C TYR A 108 -16.89 0.08 10.79
N VAL A 109 -16.19 -1.01 11.11
CA VAL A 109 -16.85 -2.32 11.29
C VAL A 109 -17.79 -2.28 12.49
N GLN A 110 -17.37 -1.75 13.64
CA GLN A 110 -18.20 -1.61 14.85
C GLN A 110 -19.44 -0.75 14.61
N LYS A 111 -19.31 0.30 13.78
CA LYS A 111 -20.42 1.19 13.38
C LYS A 111 -21.31 0.60 12.30
N GLY A 112 -21.03 -0.60 11.80
CA GLY A 112 -21.79 -1.25 10.72
C GLY A 112 -21.64 -0.59 9.34
N VAL A 113 -20.64 0.28 9.15
CA VAL A 113 -20.33 0.92 7.87
C VAL A 113 -19.65 -0.06 6.92
N ILE A 114 -18.79 -0.92 7.45
CA ILE A 114 -18.11 -2.02 6.75
C ILE A 114 -18.54 -3.33 7.41
N LYS A 115 -18.71 -4.41 6.64
CA LYS A 115 -19.08 -5.70 7.19
C LYS A 115 -18.00 -6.31 8.06
N SER A 116 -16.77 -6.38 7.53
CA SER A 116 -15.61 -6.99 8.21
C SER A 116 -14.31 -6.56 7.57
N LEU A 117 -13.21 -6.78 8.27
CA LEU A 117 -11.88 -6.70 7.72
C LEU A 117 -11.41 -8.08 7.28
N SER A 118 -10.45 -8.09 6.35
CA SER A 118 -9.76 -9.29 5.92
C SER A 118 -8.82 -9.81 7.02
N GLU A 119 -8.59 -11.10 7.01
CA GLU A 119 -7.60 -11.77 7.85
C GLU A 119 -6.16 -11.40 7.45
N GLU A 120 -5.99 -10.90 6.24
CA GLU A 120 -4.72 -10.45 5.70
C GLU A 120 -4.84 -9.05 5.11
N HIS A 121 -3.84 -8.24 5.38
CA HIS A 121 -3.56 -6.96 4.77
C HIS A 121 -2.18 -7.01 4.12
N TYR A 122 -1.82 -6.02 3.31
CA TYR A 122 -0.58 -6.08 2.55
C TYR A 122 0.19 -4.78 2.65
N SER A 123 1.51 -4.92 2.75
CA SER A 123 2.43 -3.80 2.70
C SER A 123 3.42 -3.98 1.56
N PHE A 124 3.58 -2.95 0.77
CA PHE A 124 4.64 -2.78 -0.20
C PHE A 124 5.58 -1.66 0.28
N MET A 125 6.74 -1.59 -0.31
CA MET A 125 7.60 -0.44 -0.19
C MET A 125 7.21 0.60 -1.25
N GLY A 126 7.28 1.88 -0.90
CA GLY A 126 7.22 2.98 -1.87
C GLY A 126 8.54 3.18 -2.60
N HIS A 127 8.63 4.23 -3.42
CA HIS A 127 9.86 4.61 -4.11
C HIS A 127 10.38 3.53 -5.07
N ILE A 128 9.48 2.94 -5.84
CA ILE A 128 9.77 1.90 -6.83
C ILE A 128 9.86 2.54 -8.21
N TYR A 129 10.97 2.31 -8.91
CA TYR A 129 11.20 2.85 -10.26
C TYR A 129 10.88 1.84 -11.35
N ASP A 130 11.22 0.57 -11.15
CA ASP A 130 10.80 -0.50 -12.07
C ASP A 130 9.49 -1.11 -11.59
N THR A 131 8.42 -0.83 -12.34
CA THR A 131 7.07 -1.31 -12.01
C THR A 131 6.77 -2.72 -12.54
N VAL A 132 7.62 -3.29 -13.40
CA VAL A 132 7.37 -4.62 -13.99
C VAL A 132 7.39 -5.72 -12.92
N PRO A 133 8.40 -5.81 -12.04
CA PRO A 133 8.37 -6.76 -10.92
C PRO A 133 7.21 -6.49 -9.94
N LEU A 134 6.92 -5.20 -9.68
CA LEU A 134 5.80 -4.81 -8.82
C LEU A 134 4.47 -5.35 -9.34
N MET A 135 4.21 -5.25 -10.64
CA MET A 135 2.99 -5.78 -11.26
C MET A 135 2.81 -7.29 -11.05
N ARG A 136 3.92 -8.06 -11.04
CA ARG A 136 3.85 -9.51 -10.76
C ARG A 136 3.41 -9.78 -9.33
N HIS A 137 3.91 -9.00 -8.38
CA HIS A 137 3.54 -9.10 -6.95
C HIS A 137 2.12 -8.59 -6.71
N ALA A 138 1.73 -7.50 -7.35
CA ALA A 138 0.35 -6.98 -7.27
C ALA A 138 -0.68 -8.02 -7.78
N LYS A 139 -0.37 -8.74 -8.88
CA LYS A 139 -1.23 -9.84 -9.35
C LYS A 139 -1.37 -10.98 -8.33
N LYS A 140 -0.29 -11.34 -7.62
CA LYS A 140 -0.33 -12.35 -6.56
C LYS A 140 -1.20 -11.90 -5.40
N VAL A 141 -1.02 -10.65 -4.95
CA VAL A 141 -1.85 -10.04 -3.90
C VAL A 141 -3.32 -9.98 -4.34
N GLY A 142 -3.60 -9.52 -5.57
CA GLY A 142 -4.96 -9.46 -6.10
C GLY A 142 -5.64 -10.84 -6.16
N LYS A 143 -4.89 -11.91 -6.53
CA LYS A 143 -5.41 -13.27 -6.45
C LYS A 143 -5.72 -13.66 -5.01
N ARG A 144 -4.81 -13.40 -4.08
CA ARG A 144 -4.99 -13.76 -2.66
C ARG A 144 -6.16 -13.01 -2.04
N LEU A 145 -6.37 -11.74 -2.37
CA LEU A 145 -7.54 -10.99 -1.94
C LEU A 145 -8.86 -11.63 -2.41
N LYS A 146 -8.89 -12.14 -3.65
CA LYS A 146 -10.04 -12.89 -4.17
C LYS A 146 -10.25 -14.21 -3.43
N ASP A 147 -9.17 -14.96 -3.17
CA ASP A 147 -9.22 -16.24 -2.45
C ASP A 147 -9.73 -16.04 -0.99
N LEU A 148 -9.58 -14.83 -0.44
CA LEU A 148 -10.07 -14.43 0.87
C LEU A 148 -11.45 -13.75 0.85
N ASP A 149 -12.15 -13.77 -0.29
CA ASP A 149 -13.46 -13.10 -0.48
C ASP A 149 -13.44 -11.61 -0.13
N VAL A 150 -12.35 -10.91 -0.42
CA VAL A 150 -12.24 -9.46 -0.21
C VAL A 150 -12.98 -8.72 -1.34
N ASP A 151 -13.92 -7.88 -0.96
CA ASP A 151 -14.71 -7.05 -1.87
C ASP A 151 -14.03 -5.71 -2.20
N VAL A 152 -13.27 -5.16 -1.24
CA VAL A 152 -12.67 -3.82 -1.33
C VAL A 152 -11.22 -3.85 -0.88
N ALA A 153 -10.31 -3.39 -1.72
CA ALA A 153 -8.93 -3.08 -1.34
C ALA A 153 -8.79 -1.56 -1.11
N PHE A 154 -8.50 -1.17 0.13
CA PHE A 154 -8.26 0.23 0.51
C PHE A 154 -6.76 0.51 0.38
N LEU A 155 -6.38 1.37 -0.56
CA LEU A 155 -4.99 1.70 -0.86
C LEU A 155 -4.54 2.93 -0.08
N THR A 156 -3.47 2.82 0.71
CA THR A 156 -2.87 3.93 1.45
C THR A 156 -1.46 4.21 0.95
N PRO A 157 -1.22 5.37 0.32
CA PRO A 157 0.12 5.78 -0.07
C PRO A 157 0.93 6.25 1.15
N ALA A 158 2.27 6.22 1.01
CA ALA A 158 3.22 6.83 1.93
C ALA A 158 4.00 7.93 1.20
#